data_64ddb90f8736e59b3190d343bd0d0cb2
#
_entry.id   64ddb90f8736e59b3190d343bd0d0cb2
#
_cell.length_a   1.000
_cell.length_b   1.000
_cell.length_c   1.000
_cell.angle_alpha   90.00
_cell.angle_beta   90.00
_cell.angle_gamma   90.00
#
_symmetry.space_group_name_H-M   'P 1'
#
loop_
_entity.id
_entity.type
_entity.pdbx_description
1 polymer ?
#
loop_
_entity_poly.entity_id
_entity_poly.type
_entity_poly.pdbx_seq_one_letter_code
_entity_poly.pdbx_strand_id
1 'polypeptide(L)'
;MRKPILSGVLILGLGVLFVGGCFGPVVRPTAEFTWCPAGESGLLAYRFVSQATTVPGHYITSLSWEFDGEPVVDDYAWEVVHSFPEEGTYWVTLVVTDDRGVSGTMTKQVQVIEAAIIRSWKLTLGWPVKITGEVVNRHTETLHSVTVKAKFYNADEVRLTDGTVEITDLEPGEVARFTVTAQEYSSEIFYATIWVDSFTTDCADSVYWLE
;
A
#
# COMPACT_ATOMS: atom_id res chain seq x y z
N MET A 1 71.50 -68.70 -0.45
CA MET A 1 71.49 -67.42 0.24
C MET A 1 70.92 -66.35 -0.73
N ARG A 2 69.67 -65.98 -0.59
CA ARG A 2 69.03 -64.98 -1.43
C ARG A 2 68.78 -63.68 -0.58
N LYS A 3 69.33 -62.58 -1.06
CA LYS A 3 69.11 -61.27 -0.45
C LYS A 3 67.73 -60.74 -0.81
N PRO A 4 66.99 -60.07 0.07
CA PRO A 4 65.74 -59.36 -0.27
C PRO A 4 66.05 -58.00 -0.87
N ILE A 5 65.32 -57.67 -1.95
CA ILE A 5 65.27 -56.35 -2.60
C ILE A 5 64.30 -55.52 -1.82
N LEU A 6 64.75 -54.41 -1.21
CA LEU A 6 63.87 -53.38 -0.66
C LEU A 6 63.33 -52.55 -1.80
N SER A 7 62.03 -52.64 -2.02
CA SER A 7 61.31 -51.78 -2.92
C SER A 7 60.81 -50.50 -2.10
N GLY A 8 61.44 -49.37 -2.38
CA GLY A 8 61.06 -48.11 -1.78
C GLY A 8 59.78 -47.59 -2.44
N VAL A 9 58.71 -47.49 -1.69
CA VAL A 9 57.49 -46.80 -2.11
C VAL A 9 57.65 -45.29 -1.83
N LEU A 10 57.73 -44.49 -2.91
CA LEU A 10 57.72 -43.04 -2.86
C LEU A 10 56.28 -42.59 -2.71
N ILE A 11 55.84 -42.18 -1.48
CA ILE A 11 54.58 -41.61 -1.25
C ILE A 11 54.71 -40.13 -1.63
N LEU A 12 54.16 -39.71 -2.79
CA LEU A 12 53.93 -38.36 -3.17
C LEU A 12 52.74 -37.87 -2.32
N GLY A 13 53.01 -37.09 -1.26
CA GLY A 13 52.00 -36.37 -0.50
C GLY A 13 51.37 -35.29 -1.37
N LEU A 14 50.15 -35.53 -1.84
CA LEU A 14 49.31 -34.51 -2.47
C LEU A 14 48.85 -33.55 -1.36
N GLY A 15 49.56 -32.43 -1.18
CA GLY A 15 49.18 -31.37 -0.31
C GLY A 15 47.90 -30.71 -0.83
N VAL A 16 46.76 -31.06 -0.25
CA VAL A 16 45.50 -30.29 -0.46
C VAL A 16 45.66 -28.97 0.29
N LEU A 17 45.96 -27.91 -0.45
CA LEU A 17 45.85 -26.54 0.06
C LEU A 17 44.37 -26.28 0.32
N PHE A 18 43.92 -26.44 1.56
CA PHE A 18 42.70 -25.85 2.03
C PHE A 18 42.92 -24.32 2.08
N VAL A 19 42.51 -23.61 1.04
CA VAL A 19 42.30 -22.17 1.11
C VAL A 19 41.07 -21.98 1.98
N GLY A 20 41.27 -21.92 3.28
CA GLY A 20 40.24 -21.55 4.24
C GLY A 20 39.87 -20.09 4.01
N GLY A 21 38.99 -19.83 3.05
CA GLY A 21 38.30 -18.54 3.00
C GLY A 21 37.49 -18.42 4.27
N CYS A 22 37.81 -17.44 5.12
CA CYS A 22 36.92 -17.03 6.19
C CYS A 22 35.65 -16.45 5.52
N PHE A 23 34.69 -17.30 5.22
CA PHE A 23 33.35 -16.86 4.92
C PHE A 23 32.72 -16.41 6.25
N GLY A 24 32.88 -15.13 6.58
CA GLY A 24 32.08 -14.53 7.63
C GLY A 24 30.59 -14.67 7.28
N PRO A 25 29.68 -14.58 8.27
CA PRO A 25 28.26 -14.65 8.00
C PRO A 25 27.88 -13.59 6.98
N VAL A 26 27.19 -14.02 5.90
CA VAL A 26 26.67 -13.09 4.89
C VAL A 26 25.58 -12.26 5.54
N VAL A 27 25.85 -10.97 5.72
CA VAL A 27 24.84 -10.02 6.21
C VAL A 27 23.90 -9.68 5.07
N ARG A 28 22.60 -9.94 5.27
CA ARG A 28 21.55 -9.68 4.29
C ARG A 28 21.12 -8.22 4.34
N PRO A 29 20.62 -7.63 3.23
CA PRO A 29 19.92 -6.37 3.29
C PRO A 29 18.66 -6.51 4.15
N THR A 30 18.27 -5.43 4.80
CA THR A 30 17.03 -5.36 5.56
C THR A 30 15.91 -4.94 4.60
N ALA A 31 14.89 -5.80 4.47
CA ALA A 31 13.65 -5.44 3.81
C ALA A 31 12.69 -4.94 4.89
N GLU A 32 12.36 -3.66 4.88
CA GLU A 32 11.41 -3.04 5.79
C GLU A 32 10.52 -2.09 4.99
N PHE A 33 9.24 -1.94 5.40
CA PHE A 33 8.31 -1.05 4.72
C PHE A 33 7.20 -0.54 5.65
N THR A 34 6.64 0.61 5.27
CA THR A 34 5.44 1.21 5.85
C THR A 34 4.33 1.29 4.81
N TRP A 35 3.10 1.52 5.26
CA TRP A 35 1.95 1.67 4.38
C TRP A 35 0.91 2.60 4.98
N CYS A 36 0.04 3.14 4.12
CA CYS A 36 -1.03 4.03 4.48
C CYS A 36 -2.11 4.06 3.38
N PRO A 37 -3.33 4.51 3.69
CA PRO A 37 -4.37 4.69 2.69
C PRO A 37 -3.97 5.72 1.64
N ALA A 38 -4.28 5.46 0.38
CA ALA A 38 -4.08 6.33 -0.78
C ALA A 38 -5.44 6.69 -1.41
N GLY A 39 -6.26 7.40 -0.65
CA GLY A 39 -7.66 7.66 -0.97
C GLY A 39 -7.91 8.43 -2.28
N GLU A 40 -6.92 9.15 -2.77
CA GLU A 40 -6.92 9.77 -4.10
C GLU A 40 -6.85 8.75 -5.26
N SER A 41 -6.35 7.56 -4.98
CA SER A 41 -6.23 6.45 -5.95
C SER A 41 -7.38 5.43 -5.82
N GLY A 42 -8.22 5.56 -4.80
CA GLY A 42 -9.37 4.69 -4.54
C GLY A 42 -9.55 4.40 -3.05
N LEU A 43 -10.78 4.06 -2.63
CA LEU A 43 -11.11 3.90 -1.21
C LEU A 43 -10.39 2.72 -0.53
N LEU A 44 -9.99 1.70 -1.30
CA LEU A 44 -9.21 0.54 -0.85
C LEU A 44 -7.80 0.53 -1.47
N ALA A 45 -7.31 1.68 -1.94
CA ALA A 45 -5.95 1.82 -2.38
C ALA A 45 -5.04 2.17 -1.20
N TYR A 46 -3.88 1.52 -1.17
CA TYR A 46 -2.85 1.74 -0.15
C TYR A 46 -1.51 2.00 -0.82
N ARG A 47 -0.78 2.94 -0.27
CA ARG A 47 0.58 3.28 -0.65
C ARG A 47 1.55 2.52 0.25
N PHE A 48 2.50 1.83 -0.34
CA PHE A 48 3.56 1.10 0.33
C PHE A 48 4.90 1.75 0.01
N VAL A 49 5.68 2.04 1.04
CA VAL A 49 6.98 2.71 0.92
C VAL A 49 8.06 1.83 1.51
N SER A 50 9.06 1.47 0.70
CA SER A 50 10.21 0.71 1.14
C SER A 50 11.13 1.56 2.01
N GLN A 51 11.55 1.00 3.15
CA GLN A 51 12.59 1.50 4.04
C GLN A 51 13.81 0.56 4.02
N ALA A 52 14.05 -0.06 2.87
CA ALA A 52 15.12 -1.04 2.72
C ALA A 52 16.49 -0.42 2.90
N THR A 53 17.37 -1.17 3.56
CA THR A 53 18.77 -0.79 3.76
C THR A 53 19.70 -1.97 3.50
N THR A 54 20.96 -1.71 3.19
CA THR A 54 22.00 -2.73 3.09
C THR A 54 23.23 -2.34 3.88
N VAL A 55 24.23 -3.19 3.94
CA VAL A 55 25.47 -2.94 4.69
C VAL A 55 26.26 -1.79 4.07
N PRO A 56 27.04 -1.04 4.86
CA PRO A 56 27.85 0.07 4.39
C PRO A 56 28.75 -0.31 3.22
N GLY A 57 28.79 0.55 2.18
CA GLY A 57 29.57 0.35 0.98
C GLY A 57 28.89 -0.48 -0.12
N HIS A 58 27.65 -0.92 0.12
CA HIS A 58 26.82 -1.63 -0.85
C HIS A 58 25.51 -0.87 -1.09
N TYR A 59 24.79 -1.22 -2.17
CA TYR A 59 23.54 -0.56 -2.55
C TYR A 59 22.50 -1.60 -3.01
N ILE A 60 21.23 -1.20 -2.91
CA ILE A 60 20.11 -2.01 -3.36
C ILE A 60 20.05 -1.97 -4.89
N THR A 61 19.94 -3.14 -5.51
CA THR A 61 19.85 -3.30 -6.97
C THR A 61 18.46 -3.67 -7.45
N SER A 62 17.62 -4.27 -6.59
CA SER A 62 16.22 -4.52 -6.92
C SER A 62 15.32 -4.53 -5.69
N LEU A 63 14.07 -4.11 -5.89
CA LEU A 63 12.96 -4.24 -4.96
C LEU A 63 11.79 -4.89 -5.70
N SER A 64 11.17 -5.88 -5.09
CA SER A 64 10.03 -6.60 -5.65
C SER A 64 8.94 -6.70 -4.59
N TRP A 65 7.73 -6.34 -4.97
CA TRP A 65 6.54 -6.40 -4.12
C TRP A 65 5.63 -7.55 -4.53
N GLU A 66 4.97 -8.15 -3.54
CA GLU A 66 4.00 -9.21 -3.73
C GLU A 66 2.81 -8.97 -2.79
N PHE A 67 1.60 -9.07 -3.32
CA PHE A 67 0.34 -8.89 -2.60
C PHE A 67 -0.46 -10.19 -2.69
N ASP A 68 -0.65 -10.88 -1.55
CA ASP A 68 -1.29 -12.22 -1.44
C ASP A 68 -0.73 -13.26 -2.43
N GLY A 69 0.58 -13.22 -2.70
CA GLY A 69 1.24 -14.13 -3.62
C GLY A 69 1.26 -13.67 -5.08
N GLU A 70 0.61 -12.54 -5.40
CA GLU A 70 0.64 -11.96 -6.74
C GLU A 70 1.74 -10.90 -6.84
N PRO A 71 2.76 -11.08 -7.69
CA PRO A 71 3.85 -10.13 -7.83
C PRO A 71 3.41 -8.87 -8.59
N VAL A 72 3.88 -7.71 -8.13
CA VAL A 72 3.83 -6.48 -8.92
C VAL A 72 5.05 -6.42 -9.83
N VAL A 73 4.80 -6.26 -11.12
CA VAL A 73 5.83 -6.23 -12.16
C VAL A 73 6.49 -4.85 -12.24
N ASP A 74 7.20 -4.45 -11.18
CA ASP A 74 8.09 -3.31 -11.18
C ASP A 74 9.31 -3.64 -10.31
N ASP A 75 10.41 -4.00 -10.97
CA ASP A 75 11.61 -4.54 -10.33
C ASP A 75 12.41 -3.52 -9.51
N TYR A 76 11.99 -2.24 -9.43
CA TYR A 76 12.72 -1.19 -8.70
C TYR A 76 11.81 -0.13 -8.06
N ALA A 77 10.61 -0.53 -7.65
CA ALA A 77 9.67 0.40 -7.03
C ALA A 77 9.95 0.59 -5.54
N TRP A 78 10.55 1.74 -5.16
CA TRP A 78 10.68 2.16 -3.76
C TRP A 78 9.31 2.49 -3.14
N GLU A 79 8.37 2.84 -3.98
CA GLU A 79 6.99 3.14 -3.63
C GLU A 79 6.04 2.47 -4.62
N VAL A 80 4.97 1.89 -4.11
CA VAL A 80 3.89 1.30 -4.93
C VAL A 80 2.54 1.64 -4.33
N VAL A 81 1.56 1.97 -5.19
CA VAL A 81 0.16 2.07 -4.80
C VAL A 81 -0.55 0.83 -5.31
N HIS A 82 -1.18 0.10 -4.40
CA HIS A 82 -1.95 -1.10 -4.71
C HIS A 82 -3.40 -0.94 -4.27
N SER A 83 -4.34 -1.30 -5.17
CA SER A 83 -5.79 -1.29 -4.88
C SER A 83 -6.26 -2.71 -4.59
N PHE A 84 -6.84 -2.90 -3.41
CA PHE A 84 -7.39 -4.18 -3.00
C PHE A 84 -8.85 -4.33 -3.46
N PRO A 85 -9.33 -5.56 -3.75
CA PRO A 85 -10.67 -5.78 -4.26
C PRO A 85 -11.78 -5.58 -3.22
N GLU A 86 -11.48 -5.80 -1.94
CA GLU A 86 -12.42 -5.69 -0.82
C GLU A 86 -11.70 -5.41 0.50
N GLU A 87 -12.45 -5.08 1.54
CA GLU A 87 -11.90 -4.99 2.90
C GLU A 87 -11.41 -6.36 3.38
N GLY A 88 -10.27 -6.38 4.06
CA GLY A 88 -9.71 -7.66 4.52
C GLY A 88 -8.32 -7.53 5.12
N THR A 89 -7.73 -8.67 5.39
CA THR A 89 -6.33 -8.78 5.83
C THR A 89 -5.52 -9.47 4.76
N TYR A 90 -4.51 -8.78 4.24
CA TYR A 90 -3.69 -9.20 3.12
C TYR A 90 -2.24 -9.40 3.55
N TRP A 91 -1.57 -10.39 2.95
CA TRP A 91 -0.15 -10.55 3.11
C TRP A 91 0.60 -9.70 2.08
N VAL A 92 1.48 -8.84 2.55
CA VAL A 92 2.34 -8.02 1.69
C VAL A 92 3.78 -8.39 1.93
N THR A 93 4.50 -8.73 0.87
CA THR A 93 5.90 -9.13 0.90
C THR A 93 6.75 -8.16 0.10
N LEU A 94 7.85 -7.70 0.71
CA LEU A 94 8.92 -6.98 0.05
C LEU A 94 10.17 -7.87 0.00
N VAL A 95 10.71 -8.06 -1.19
CA VAL A 95 12.02 -8.70 -1.42
C VAL A 95 12.99 -7.65 -1.92
N VAL A 96 14.14 -7.57 -1.26
CA VAL A 96 15.18 -6.57 -1.56
C VAL A 96 16.47 -7.32 -1.89
N THR A 97 17.13 -6.96 -2.98
CA THR A 97 18.43 -7.57 -3.38
C THR A 97 19.48 -6.47 -3.51
N ASP A 98 20.66 -6.71 -2.97
CA ASP A 98 21.80 -5.81 -3.07
C ASP A 98 22.76 -6.14 -4.23
N ASP A 99 23.78 -5.29 -4.45
CA ASP A 99 24.79 -5.43 -5.51
C ASP A 99 25.68 -6.69 -5.41
N ARG A 100 25.60 -7.39 -4.26
CA ARG A 100 26.25 -8.70 -4.06
C ARG A 100 25.35 -9.87 -4.48
N GLY A 101 24.11 -9.61 -4.90
CA GLY A 101 23.10 -10.62 -5.17
C GLY A 101 22.52 -11.27 -3.92
N VAL A 102 22.70 -10.65 -2.73
CA VAL A 102 22.15 -11.13 -1.48
C VAL A 102 20.78 -10.53 -1.28
N SER A 103 19.78 -11.36 -0.94
CA SER A 103 18.41 -10.91 -0.75
C SER A 103 17.98 -10.96 0.72
N GLY A 104 17.19 -9.95 1.12
CA GLY A 104 16.40 -9.91 2.33
C GLY A 104 14.91 -9.89 1.99
N THR A 105 14.07 -10.38 2.88
CA THR A 105 12.61 -10.44 2.68
C THR A 105 11.89 -10.05 3.96
N MET A 106 10.81 -9.28 3.81
CA MET A 106 9.87 -8.94 4.88
C MET A 106 8.46 -9.20 4.40
N THR A 107 7.68 -9.89 5.23
CA THR A 107 6.25 -10.12 4.99
C THR A 107 5.47 -9.59 6.18
N LYS A 108 4.45 -8.79 5.93
CA LYS A 108 3.54 -8.23 6.96
C LYS A 108 2.09 -8.50 6.60
N GLN A 109 1.26 -8.63 7.63
CA GLN A 109 -0.19 -8.56 7.46
C GLN A 109 -0.62 -7.10 7.44
N VAL A 110 -1.39 -6.72 6.43
CA VAL A 110 -1.96 -5.39 6.25
C VAL A 110 -3.47 -5.49 6.34
N GLN A 111 -4.07 -4.76 7.27
CA GLN A 111 -5.51 -4.64 7.33
C GLN A 111 -5.96 -3.52 6.40
N VAL A 112 -6.76 -3.88 5.41
CA VAL A 112 -7.34 -2.96 4.42
C VAL A 112 -8.78 -2.68 4.79
N ILE A 113 -9.12 -1.40 4.95
CA ILE A 113 -10.48 -0.92 5.25
C ILE A 113 -10.75 0.34 4.44
N GLU A 114 -12.01 0.61 4.13
CA GLU A 114 -12.42 1.94 3.66
C GLU A 114 -12.25 2.94 4.80
N ALA A 115 -11.35 3.91 4.63
CA ALA A 115 -11.03 4.87 5.67
C ALA A 115 -12.20 5.80 6.00
N ALA A 116 -13.00 6.19 5.01
CA ALA A 116 -14.20 7.02 5.17
C ALA A 116 -15.44 6.32 4.64
N ILE A 117 -16.48 6.23 5.45
CA ILE A 117 -17.76 5.64 5.02
C ILE A 117 -18.94 6.56 5.36
N ILE A 118 -19.96 6.53 4.49
CA ILE A 118 -21.23 7.21 4.78
C ILE A 118 -22.05 6.31 5.71
N ARG A 119 -22.28 6.78 6.92
CA ARG A 119 -22.98 6.05 7.96
C ARG A 119 -24.50 6.11 7.83
N SER A 120 -25.00 7.30 7.42
CA SER A 120 -26.42 7.55 7.22
C SER A 120 -26.64 8.71 6.27
N TRP A 121 -27.74 8.71 5.55
CA TRP A 121 -28.13 9.85 4.73
C TRP A 121 -29.62 9.92 4.46
N LYS A 122 -30.10 11.11 4.08
CA LYS A 122 -31.48 11.40 3.74
C LYS A 122 -31.57 12.39 2.60
N LEU A 123 -32.36 12.05 1.57
CA LEU A 123 -32.75 12.99 0.52
C LEU A 123 -33.92 13.84 1.00
N THR A 124 -33.83 15.15 0.78
CA THR A 124 -34.89 16.12 1.01
C THR A 124 -35.24 16.78 -0.33
N LEU A 125 -36.46 16.52 -0.80
CA LEU A 125 -37.01 17.14 -1.99
C LEU A 125 -37.56 18.53 -1.64
N GLY A 126 -37.50 19.45 -2.58
CA GLY A 126 -37.92 20.82 -2.41
C GLY A 126 -36.87 21.81 -2.95
N TRP A 127 -36.90 23.06 -2.50
CA TRP A 127 -35.92 24.05 -2.88
C TRP A 127 -35.04 24.45 -1.68
N PRO A 128 -33.74 24.23 -1.68
CA PRO A 128 -32.98 23.40 -2.65
C PRO A 128 -33.18 21.89 -2.40
N VAL A 129 -33.04 21.06 -3.43
CA VAL A 129 -32.91 19.60 -3.28
C VAL A 129 -31.56 19.31 -2.65
N LYS A 130 -31.56 18.54 -1.56
CA LYS A 130 -30.34 18.26 -0.81
C LYS A 130 -30.34 16.87 -0.19
N ILE A 131 -29.13 16.35 0.00
CA ILE A 131 -28.85 15.18 0.82
C ILE A 131 -28.15 15.67 2.09
N THR A 132 -28.65 15.24 3.24
CA THR A 132 -27.95 15.41 4.52
C THR A 132 -27.53 14.04 5.03
N GLY A 133 -26.37 13.94 5.66
CA GLY A 133 -25.87 12.66 6.14
C GLY A 133 -24.74 12.79 7.14
N GLU A 134 -24.20 11.63 7.49
CA GLU A 134 -23.05 11.51 8.38
C GLU A 134 -21.99 10.63 7.70
N VAL A 135 -20.73 11.09 7.73
CA VAL A 135 -19.55 10.34 7.32
C VAL A 135 -18.69 10.09 8.56
N VAL A 136 -18.06 8.94 8.63
CA VAL A 136 -17.17 8.58 9.74
C VAL A 136 -15.79 8.21 9.21
N ASN A 137 -14.74 8.71 9.90
CA ASN A 137 -13.38 8.23 9.72
C ASN A 137 -13.20 6.92 10.51
N ARG A 138 -12.95 5.82 9.82
CA ARG A 138 -12.66 4.50 10.41
C ARG A 138 -11.17 4.22 10.55
N HIS A 139 -10.33 5.09 10.01
CA HIS A 139 -8.88 4.95 10.03
C HIS A 139 -8.28 5.50 11.33
N THR A 140 -7.01 5.22 11.57
CA THR A 140 -6.24 5.68 12.74
C THR A 140 -5.54 7.02 12.52
N GLU A 141 -5.61 7.56 11.30
CA GLU A 141 -5.04 8.85 10.90
C GLU A 141 -6.13 9.85 10.57
N THR A 142 -5.83 11.15 10.69
CA THR A 142 -6.71 12.23 10.28
C THR A 142 -6.89 12.21 8.76
N LEU A 143 -8.13 12.33 8.29
CA LEU A 143 -8.45 12.54 6.89
C LEU A 143 -8.58 14.05 6.65
N HIS A 144 -7.59 14.66 5.96
CA HIS A 144 -7.55 16.11 5.76
C HIS A 144 -8.61 16.62 4.79
N SER A 145 -9.01 15.79 3.83
CA SER A 145 -10.11 16.07 2.92
C SER A 145 -10.87 14.78 2.63
N VAL A 146 -12.18 14.81 2.77
CA VAL A 146 -13.08 13.72 2.37
C VAL A 146 -14.10 14.30 1.41
N THR A 147 -14.04 13.85 0.16
CA THR A 147 -14.99 14.29 -0.88
C THR A 147 -16.17 13.33 -0.95
N VAL A 148 -17.36 13.85 -0.72
CA VAL A 148 -18.63 13.14 -0.89
C VAL A 148 -19.34 13.64 -2.13
N LYS A 149 -19.70 12.73 -3.04
CA LYS A 149 -20.43 13.02 -4.28
C LYS A 149 -21.81 12.40 -4.28
N ALA A 150 -22.73 13.03 -4.98
CA ALA A 150 -24.07 12.54 -5.23
C ALA A 150 -24.48 12.74 -6.68
N LYS A 151 -25.33 11.84 -7.18
CA LYS A 151 -26.04 11.98 -8.47
C LYS A 151 -27.52 11.94 -8.21
N PHE A 152 -28.27 12.83 -8.85
CA PHE A 152 -29.71 12.99 -8.70
C PHE A 152 -30.41 12.56 -10.00
N TYR A 153 -31.48 11.80 -9.87
CA TYR A 153 -32.18 11.15 -10.97
C TYR A 153 -33.68 11.40 -10.91
N ASN A 154 -34.34 11.36 -12.08
CA ASN A 154 -35.79 11.32 -12.17
C ASN A 154 -36.32 9.88 -11.97
N ALA A 155 -37.65 9.71 -12.08
CA ALA A 155 -38.32 8.41 -11.95
C ALA A 155 -37.95 7.42 -13.07
N ASP A 156 -37.50 7.90 -14.20
CA ASP A 156 -37.09 7.11 -15.39
C ASP A 156 -35.60 6.77 -15.37
N GLU A 157 -34.92 6.94 -14.20
CA GLU A 157 -33.48 6.69 -14.00
C GLU A 157 -32.55 7.59 -14.85
N VAL A 158 -33.08 8.71 -15.39
CA VAL A 158 -32.26 9.69 -16.09
C VAL A 158 -31.56 10.59 -15.08
N ARG A 159 -30.23 10.67 -15.17
CA ARG A 159 -29.42 11.58 -14.36
C ARG A 159 -29.72 13.02 -14.75
N LEU A 160 -30.12 13.83 -13.77
CA LEU A 160 -30.50 15.23 -13.96
C LEU A 160 -29.37 16.19 -13.57
N THR A 161 -28.74 15.95 -12.44
CA THR A 161 -27.68 16.83 -11.89
C THR A 161 -26.83 16.09 -10.86
N ASP A 162 -25.76 16.76 -10.44
CA ASP A 162 -24.81 16.27 -9.41
C ASP A 162 -24.77 17.19 -8.20
N GLY A 163 -24.07 16.73 -7.19
CA GLY A 163 -23.68 17.53 -6.04
C GLY A 163 -22.38 16.98 -5.43
N THR A 164 -21.63 17.86 -4.81
CA THR A 164 -20.37 17.54 -4.13
C THR A 164 -20.24 18.35 -2.87
N VAL A 165 -19.65 17.77 -1.83
CA VAL A 165 -19.21 18.45 -0.62
C VAL A 165 -17.86 17.89 -0.19
N GLU A 166 -17.03 18.76 0.36
CA GLU A 166 -15.75 18.42 0.99
C GLU A 166 -15.88 18.61 2.50
N ILE A 167 -15.39 17.63 3.25
CA ILE A 167 -15.27 17.63 4.70
C ILE A 167 -13.78 17.65 5.01
N THR A 168 -13.33 18.60 5.83
CA THR A 168 -11.92 18.76 6.16
C THR A 168 -11.62 18.30 7.57
N ASP A 169 -10.38 17.80 7.76
CA ASP A 169 -9.78 17.47 9.06
C ASP A 169 -10.66 16.55 9.93
N LEU A 170 -11.11 15.45 9.33
CA LEU A 170 -11.90 14.44 10.02
C LEU A 170 -10.98 13.53 10.85
N GLU A 171 -11.02 13.69 12.16
CA GLU A 171 -10.17 12.95 13.12
C GLU A 171 -10.52 11.46 13.19
N PRO A 172 -9.59 10.59 13.65
CA PRO A 172 -9.86 9.17 13.86
C PRO A 172 -11.11 8.91 14.71
N GLY A 173 -12.06 8.15 14.16
CA GLY A 173 -13.33 7.81 14.82
C GLY A 173 -14.36 8.92 14.82
N GLU A 174 -14.03 10.11 14.33
CA GLU A 174 -14.96 11.24 14.27
C GLU A 174 -16.09 10.97 13.26
N VAL A 175 -17.26 11.50 13.58
CA VAL A 175 -18.45 11.51 12.73
C VAL A 175 -18.79 12.94 12.36
N ALA A 176 -18.59 13.33 11.10
CA ALA A 176 -18.95 14.62 10.59
C ALA A 176 -20.31 14.60 9.89
N ARG A 177 -21.10 15.68 10.05
CA ARG A 177 -22.32 15.89 9.29
C ARG A 177 -22.01 16.62 8.01
N PHE A 178 -22.67 16.22 6.93
CA PHE A 178 -22.51 16.85 5.63
C PHE A 178 -23.86 17.21 4.99
N THR A 179 -23.81 18.13 4.02
CA THR A 179 -24.93 18.47 3.14
C THR A 179 -24.43 18.57 1.72
N VAL A 180 -24.92 17.69 0.84
CA VAL A 180 -24.74 17.79 -0.61
C VAL A 180 -25.97 18.43 -1.20
N THR A 181 -25.81 19.56 -1.90
CA THR A 181 -26.89 20.25 -2.59
C THR A 181 -26.82 19.93 -4.09
N ALA A 182 -27.94 19.66 -4.72
CA ALA A 182 -28.05 19.53 -6.16
C ALA A 182 -27.59 20.83 -6.83
N GLN A 183 -26.67 20.75 -7.80
CA GLN A 183 -26.11 21.92 -8.49
C GLN A 183 -27.18 22.65 -9.30
N GLU A 184 -28.08 21.87 -9.90
CA GLU A 184 -29.21 22.41 -10.62
C GLU A 184 -30.53 21.90 -10.01
N TYR A 185 -31.50 22.77 -9.91
CA TYR A 185 -32.81 22.38 -9.43
C TYR A 185 -33.65 21.76 -10.56
N SER A 186 -34.26 20.64 -10.25
CA SER A 186 -35.34 20.09 -11.05
C SER A 186 -36.43 19.54 -10.14
N SER A 187 -37.70 19.87 -10.43
CA SER A 187 -38.86 19.27 -9.76
C SER A 187 -39.05 17.79 -10.09
N GLU A 188 -38.33 17.30 -11.09
CA GLU A 188 -38.37 15.89 -11.53
C GLU A 188 -37.43 14.98 -10.72
N ILE A 189 -36.56 15.55 -9.84
CA ILE A 189 -35.68 14.75 -9.00
C ILE A 189 -36.55 13.85 -8.11
N PHE A 190 -36.32 12.53 -8.23
CA PHE A 190 -37.06 11.52 -7.52
C PHE A 190 -36.20 10.74 -6.52
N TYR A 191 -34.96 10.38 -6.91
CA TYR A 191 -34.01 9.71 -6.02
C TYR A 191 -32.58 10.18 -6.27
N ALA A 192 -31.66 9.73 -5.41
CA ALA A 192 -30.24 10.03 -5.55
C ALA A 192 -29.38 8.83 -5.16
N THR A 193 -28.16 8.78 -5.69
CA THR A 193 -27.08 7.93 -5.21
C THR A 193 -25.99 8.79 -4.58
N ILE A 194 -25.32 8.28 -3.56
CA ILE A 194 -24.28 9.00 -2.83
C ILE A 194 -23.13 8.06 -2.46
N TRP A 195 -21.89 8.56 -2.50
CA TRP A 195 -20.70 7.80 -2.14
C TRP A 195 -19.58 8.73 -1.67
N VAL A 196 -18.61 8.16 -0.93
CA VAL A 196 -17.30 8.80 -0.73
C VAL A 196 -16.51 8.60 -2.03
N ASP A 197 -16.01 9.67 -2.61
CA ASP A 197 -15.27 9.65 -3.87
C ASP A 197 -13.78 9.51 -3.65
N SER A 198 -13.23 10.31 -2.73
CA SER A 198 -11.81 10.34 -2.41
C SER A 198 -11.59 10.91 -1.00
N PHE A 199 -10.39 10.71 -0.49
CA PHE A 199 -9.90 11.36 0.72
C PHE A 199 -8.38 11.56 0.63
N THR A 200 -7.82 12.44 1.49
CA THR A 200 -6.38 12.65 1.64
C THR A 200 -5.95 12.44 3.08
N THR A 201 -4.69 12.02 3.27
CA THR A 201 -4.04 11.80 4.57
C THR A 201 -2.65 12.43 4.56
N ASP A 202 -2.01 12.61 5.72
CA ASP A 202 -0.60 13.06 5.83
C ASP A 202 0.40 12.13 5.14
N CYS A 203 -0.01 10.91 4.84
CA CYS A 203 0.86 9.92 4.25
C CYS A 203 1.33 10.27 2.83
N ALA A 204 0.60 11.12 2.12
CA ALA A 204 1.00 11.60 0.80
C ALA A 204 2.30 12.44 0.86
N ASP A 205 2.56 13.09 1.99
CA ASP A 205 3.67 14.05 2.16
C ASP A 205 4.92 13.45 2.79
N SER A 206 4.84 12.24 3.38
CA SER A 206 5.96 11.65 4.15
C SER A 206 7.08 11.02 3.31
N VAL A 207 6.95 10.98 1.99
CA VAL A 207 7.86 10.24 1.07
C VAL A 207 9.12 11.04 0.69
N TYR A 208 9.21 12.35 0.97
CA TYR A 208 10.25 13.22 0.40
C TYR A 208 11.42 13.59 1.31
N TRP A 209 11.61 12.95 2.47
CA TRP A 209 12.69 13.30 3.39
C TRP A 209 13.64 12.15 3.70
N LEU A 210 14.31 11.62 2.69
CA LEU A 210 15.57 10.89 2.83
C LEU A 210 16.62 11.59 1.94
N GLU A 211 17.19 12.69 2.45
CA GLU A 211 18.48 13.22 2.00
C GLU A 211 19.64 12.49 2.70
#